data_6da12b8d8de778b264fcf8da841d70b9
#
_entry.id   6da12b8d8de778b264fcf8da841d70b9
#
_cell.length_a   1.000
_cell.length_b   1.000
_cell.length_c   1.000
_cell.angle_alpha   90.00
_cell.angle_beta   90.00
_cell.angle_gamma   90.00
#
_symmetry.space_group_name_H-M   'P 1'
#
loop_
_entity.id
_entity.type
_entity.pdbx_description
1 polymer ?
#
loop_
_entity_poly.entity_id
_entity_poly.type
_entity_poly.pdbx_seq_one_letter_code
_entity_poly.pdbx_strand_id
1 'polypeptide(L)'
;VHASDAVTPAPRLVTTRCPICGEEGTDREVYPANFDPAALDSAVFSARRTPDRLHYRMVRCVRCGLLRSNPILPLEDLSRLYGASRFTYQREAEFTGKTYATYLRRALAGRPWPRSLMEVGCGSGFFLSEAARMGIEEVSGVEPSQEAIEHAEPRLRDRIRCALYDSETFEAERFDVICAFQVFDHVPDPAGMLRACFRHLRPGGMVLFINHDSGALTNRLLGERSPIVDVEHTALYDRSTMRRILEVTGFTVQQVFGVKNTYPLEYWTRLAPLPSLVKDPLLKALERSRVGELPVSLYAGNLGAIATKERPQ
;
A
#
# COMPACT_ATOMS: atom_id res chain seq x y z
N VAL A 1 -26.02 21.25 -33.99
CA VAL A 1 -24.63 20.81 -34.16
C VAL A 1 -24.40 19.82 -33.06
N HIS A 2 -24.50 18.52 -33.37
CA HIS A 2 -24.24 17.44 -32.45
C HIS A 2 -22.71 17.34 -32.25
N ALA A 3 -22.24 17.56 -31.03
CA ALA A 3 -20.89 17.14 -30.63
C ALA A 3 -20.85 15.61 -30.77
N SER A 4 -19.97 15.10 -31.62
CA SER A 4 -19.70 13.68 -31.73
C SER A 4 -19.05 13.23 -30.42
N ASP A 5 -19.74 12.40 -29.66
CA ASP A 5 -19.15 11.64 -28.56
C ASP A 5 -18.02 10.78 -29.17
N ALA A 6 -16.79 11.26 -29.01
CA ALA A 6 -15.61 10.47 -29.34
C ALA A 6 -15.58 9.31 -28.35
N VAL A 7 -15.97 8.12 -28.82
CA VAL A 7 -15.83 6.87 -28.09
C VAL A 7 -14.34 6.70 -27.81
N THR A 8 -13.93 6.98 -26.59
CA THR A 8 -12.55 6.71 -26.14
C THR A 8 -12.35 5.19 -26.28
N PRO A 9 -11.35 4.72 -27.04
CA PRO A 9 -11.15 3.29 -27.21
C PRO A 9 -10.89 2.66 -25.82
N ALA A 10 -11.45 1.46 -25.60
CA ALA A 10 -11.25 0.72 -24.37
C ALA A 10 -9.74 0.60 -24.05
N PRO A 11 -9.31 0.84 -22.81
CA PRO A 11 -7.90 0.81 -22.45
C PRO A 11 -7.32 -0.58 -22.72
N ARG A 12 -6.19 -0.63 -23.41
CA ARG A 12 -5.52 -1.89 -23.77
C ARG A 12 -4.74 -2.41 -22.58
N LEU A 13 -5.18 -3.52 -21.98
CA LEU A 13 -4.45 -4.18 -20.91
C LEU A 13 -3.12 -4.77 -21.40
N VAL A 14 -2.09 -4.73 -20.56
CA VAL A 14 -0.76 -5.25 -20.84
C VAL A 14 -0.44 -6.45 -19.93
N THR A 15 0.18 -7.48 -20.53
CA THR A 15 0.70 -8.61 -19.76
C THR A 15 1.98 -8.21 -19.03
N THR A 16 2.17 -8.74 -17.83
CA THR A 16 3.33 -8.49 -17.00
C THR A 16 4.08 -9.78 -16.68
N ARG A 17 5.39 -9.67 -16.51
CA ARG A 17 6.22 -10.76 -15.98
C ARG A 17 6.05 -10.87 -14.47
N CYS A 18 6.30 -12.06 -13.92
CA CYS A 18 6.33 -12.23 -12.48
C CYS A 18 7.50 -11.41 -11.88
N PRO A 19 7.26 -10.46 -10.96
CA PRO A 19 8.32 -9.58 -10.43
C PRO A 19 9.33 -10.31 -9.54
N ILE A 20 9.04 -11.54 -9.10
CA ILE A 20 9.94 -12.33 -8.25
C ILE A 20 10.87 -13.20 -9.10
N CYS A 21 10.34 -13.93 -10.09
CA CYS A 21 11.12 -14.93 -10.82
C CYS A 21 11.32 -14.60 -12.31
N GLY A 22 10.78 -13.48 -12.80
CA GLY A 22 10.90 -13.03 -14.19
C GLY A 22 10.12 -13.87 -15.21
N GLU A 23 9.43 -14.95 -14.78
CA GLU A 23 8.69 -15.85 -15.68
C GLU A 23 7.50 -15.13 -16.34
N GLU A 24 7.23 -15.55 -17.56
CA GLU A 24 6.11 -15.11 -18.39
C GLU A 24 5.35 -16.34 -18.89
N GLY A 25 4.01 -16.29 -18.90
CA GLY A 25 3.18 -17.36 -19.42
C GLY A 25 3.06 -18.63 -18.56
N THR A 26 3.65 -18.65 -17.37
CA THR A 26 3.60 -19.81 -16.43
C THR A 26 2.55 -19.63 -15.34
N ASP A 27 1.59 -18.78 -15.56
CA ASP A 27 0.58 -18.43 -14.58
C ASP A 27 -0.62 -19.39 -14.60
N ARG A 28 -1.10 -19.77 -13.42
CA ARG A 28 -2.38 -20.45 -13.25
C ARG A 28 -3.43 -19.42 -12.84
N GLU A 29 -4.54 -19.36 -13.58
CA GLU A 29 -5.68 -18.52 -13.20
C GLU A 29 -6.25 -18.97 -11.86
N VAL A 30 -6.57 -17.99 -11.01
CA VAL A 30 -7.20 -18.17 -9.70
C VAL A 30 -8.60 -17.60 -9.71
N TYR A 31 -8.77 -16.37 -10.22
CA TYR A 31 -10.05 -15.70 -10.41
C TYR A 31 -10.10 -15.04 -11.78
N PRO A 32 -11.15 -15.26 -12.59
CA PRO A 32 -11.34 -14.54 -13.86
C PRO A 32 -11.58 -13.04 -13.59
N ALA A 33 -11.29 -12.18 -14.55
CA ALA A 33 -11.68 -10.77 -14.44
C ALA A 33 -13.20 -10.64 -14.35
N ASN A 34 -13.68 -9.71 -13.52
CA ASN A 34 -15.12 -9.53 -13.28
C ASN A 34 -15.65 -8.15 -13.70
N PHE A 35 -14.90 -7.39 -14.50
CA PHE A 35 -15.29 -6.09 -15.02
C PHE A 35 -14.87 -5.92 -16.49
N ASP A 36 -15.51 -4.94 -17.17
CA ASP A 36 -15.09 -4.47 -18.48
C ASP A 36 -14.06 -3.34 -18.31
N PRO A 37 -12.84 -3.44 -18.88
CA PRO A 37 -11.84 -2.38 -18.81
C PRO A 37 -12.34 -1.02 -19.29
N ALA A 38 -13.32 -0.97 -20.20
CA ALA A 38 -13.93 0.27 -20.67
C ALA A 38 -14.77 1.01 -19.58
N ALA A 39 -15.14 0.31 -18.51
CA ALA A 39 -15.92 0.86 -17.40
C ALA A 39 -15.05 1.44 -16.27
N LEU A 40 -13.72 1.39 -16.40
CA LEU A 40 -12.80 1.92 -15.39
C LEU A 40 -12.73 3.46 -15.46
N ASP A 41 -12.97 4.09 -14.34
CA ASP A 41 -12.84 5.54 -14.16
C ASP A 41 -11.94 5.89 -12.98
N SER A 42 -11.67 7.19 -12.77
CA SER A 42 -10.84 7.67 -11.65
C SER A 42 -11.48 7.42 -10.27
N ALA A 43 -12.80 7.22 -10.18
CA ALA A 43 -13.47 6.92 -8.93
C ALA A 43 -13.15 5.51 -8.43
N VAL A 44 -12.80 4.60 -9.33
CA VAL A 44 -12.37 3.23 -9.02
C VAL A 44 -10.98 3.20 -8.38
N PHE A 45 -10.10 4.15 -8.73
CA PHE A 45 -8.70 4.23 -8.24
C PHE A 45 -8.50 5.28 -7.14
N SER A 46 -9.50 5.59 -6.35
CA SER A 46 -9.34 6.43 -5.17
C SER A 46 -9.14 5.58 -3.94
N ALA A 47 -8.23 6.00 -3.04
CA ALA A 47 -7.99 5.34 -1.75
C ALA A 47 -9.31 5.20 -0.96
N ARG A 48 -10.00 4.08 -1.12
CA ARG A 48 -11.32 3.80 -0.57
C ARG A 48 -11.25 2.80 0.56
N ARG A 49 -12.08 3.03 1.56
CA ARG A 49 -12.25 2.07 2.67
C ARG A 49 -13.24 0.95 2.35
N THR A 50 -14.08 1.14 1.33
CA THR A 50 -15.06 0.13 0.92
C THR A 50 -14.69 -0.34 -0.48
N PRO A 51 -14.22 -1.59 -0.63
CA PRO A 51 -13.88 -2.15 -1.93
C PRO A 51 -15.15 -2.28 -2.80
N ASP A 52 -15.04 -2.00 -4.09
CA ASP A 52 -16.13 -2.18 -5.06
C ASP A 52 -16.21 -3.62 -5.61
N ARG A 53 -15.24 -4.46 -5.23
CA ARG A 53 -15.11 -5.87 -5.64
C ARG A 53 -14.85 -6.07 -7.13
N LEU A 54 -14.41 -5.03 -7.82
CA LEU A 54 -13.90 -5.16 -9.17
C LEU A 54 -12.46 -5.64 -9.10
N HIS A 55 -12.07 -6.57 -9.96
CA HIS A 55 -10.68 -7.02 -10.02
C HIS A 55 -10.30 -7.51 -11.41
N TYR A 56 -9.04 -7.33 -11.76
CA TYR A 56 -8.44 -7.95 -12.92
C TYR A 56 -8.48 -9.47 -12.82
N ARG A 57 -8.17 -10.13 -13.91
CA ARG A 57 -7.83 -11.55 -13.87
C ARG A 57 -6.69 -11.77 -12.89
N MET A 58 -6.96 -12.53 -11.82
CA MET A 58 -5.97 -12.86 -10.79
C MET A 58 -5.31 -14.19 -11.15
N VAL A 59 -3.98 -14.19 -11.14
CA VAL A 59 -3.18 -15.38 -11.49
C VAL A 59 -2.17 -15.68 -10.39
N ARG A 60 -1.82 -16.96 -10.26
CA ARG A 60 -0.76 -17.42 -9.37
C ARG A 60 0.42 -17.94 -10.19
N CYS A 61 1.59 -17.35 -9.98
CA CYS A 61 2.81 -17.84 -10.58
C CYS A 61 3.11 -19.26 -10.07
N VAL A 62 3.24 -20.26 -10.98
CA VAL A 62 3.46 -21.65 -10.59
C VAL A 62 4.85 -21.88 -9.99
N ARG A 63 5.82 -21.00 -10.29
CA ARG A 63 7.20 -21.12 -9.81
C ARG A 63 7.41 -20.55 -8.43
N CYS A 64 6.90 -19.35 -8.12
CA CYS A 64 7.15 -18.67 -6.85
C CYS A 64 5.92 -18.52 -5.95
N GLY A 65 4.71 -18.79 -6.47
CA GLY A 65 3.47 -18.72 -5.70
C GLY A 65 2.84 -17.35 -5.59
N LEU A 66 3.46 -16.28 -6.14
CA LEU A 66 2.92 -14.92 -6.07
C LEU A 66 1.53 -14.86 -6.72
N LEU A 67 0.55 -14.31 -5.99
CA LEU A 67 -0.77 -13.96 -6.50
C LEU A 67 -0.72 -12.54 -7.05
N ARG A 68 -1.10 -12.35 -8.32
CA ARG A 68 -1.03 -11.04 -8.97
C ARG A 68 -2.11 -10.88 -10.04
N SER A 69 -2.39 -9.65 -10.37
CA SER A 69 -3.23 -9.26 -11.51
C SER A 69 -2.43 -9.40 -12.82
N ASN A 70 -3.00 -10.06 -13.83
CA ASN A 70 -2.37 -10.18 -15.14
C ASN A 70 -3.40 -10.59 -16.22
N PRO A 71 -3.65 -9.73 -17.27
CA PRO A 71 -3.04 -8.45 -17.55
C PRO A 71 -3.57 -7.31 -16.65
N ILE A 72 -2.92 -6.12 -16.71
CA ILE A 72 -3.28 -4.90 -15.99
C ILE A 72 -3.28 -3.68 -16.93
N LEU A 73 -3.78 -2.54 -16.46
CA LEU A 73 -3.63 -1.27 -17.18
C LEU A 73 -2.14 -0.90 -17.35
N PRO A 74 -1.79 -0.24 -18.47
CA PRO A 74 -0.45 0.35 -18.63
C PRO A 74 -0.14 1.35 -17.52
N LEU A 75 1.15 1.52 -17.19
CA LEU A 75 1.61 2.43 -16.15
C LEU A 75 1.12 3.87 -16.37
N GLU A 76 1.08 4.33 -17.62
CA GLU A 76 0.61 5.68 -17.99
C GLU A 76 -0.86 5.91 -17.61
N ASP A 77 -1.72 4.91 -17.85
CA ASP A 77 -3.13 4.98 -17.50
C ASP A 77 -3.33 4.93 -16.00
N LEU A 78 -2.62 4.05 -15.29
CA LEU A 78 -2.64 3.98 -13.82
C LEU A 78 -2.15 5.29 -13.20
N SER A 79 -1.06 5.89 -13.73
CA SER A 79 -0.54 7.19 -13.27
C SER A 79 -1.59 8.29 -13.35
N ARG A 80 -2.32 8.34 -14.46
CA ARG A 80 -3.39 9.32 -14.68
C ARG A 80 -4.53 9.12 -13.68
N LEU A 81 -4.93 7.87 -13.43
CA LEU A 81 -6.01 7.54 -12.52
C LEU A 81 -5.63 7.86 -11.06
N TYR A 82 -4.42 7.51 -10.61
CA TYR A 82 -3.92 7.87 -9.28
C TYR A 82 -3.75 9.38 -9.10
N GLY A 83 -3.24 10.09 -10.11
CA GLY A 83 -3.11 11.56 -10.08
C GLY A 83 -4.45 12.28 -9.95
N ALA A 84 -5.54 11.69 -10.46
CA ALA A 84 -6.91 12.20 -10.36
C ALA A 84 -7.67 11.67 -9.13
N SER A 85 -7.04 10.86 -8.26
CA SER A 85 -7.69 10.26 -7.11
C SER A 85 -8.04 11.28 -6.03
N ARG A 86 -9.15 11.04 -5.30
CA ARG A 86 -9.61 11.91 -4.21
C ARG A 86 -9.13 11.42 -2.85
N PHE A 87 -8.82 12.35 -1.97
CA PHE A 87 -8.45 12.06 -0.59
C PHE A 87 -9.68 11.90 0.31
N THR A 88 -9.94 10.69 0.87
CA THR A 88 -11.21 10.36 1.53
C THR A 88 -11.11 9.90 2.99
N TYR A 89 -9.91 9.76 3.61
CA TYR A 89 -9.76 9.08 4.91
C TYR A 89 -9.03 9.88 6.00
N GLN A 90 -9.30 11.18 6.10
CA GLN A 90 -8.60 12.08 7.04
C GLN A 90 -8.75 11.68 8.53
N ARG A 91 -9.93 11.19 8.94
CA ARG A 91 -10.18 10.83 10.36
C ARG A 91 -9.39 9.58 10.80
N GLU A 92 -9.23 8.60 9.92
CA GLU A 92 -8.51 7.36 10.21
C GLU A 92 -6.99 7.51 10.11
N ALA A 93 -6.53 8.52 9.38
CA ALA A 93 -5.11 8.79 9.12
C ALA A 93 -4.31 8.94 10.42
N GLU A 94 -4.87 9.59 11.45
CA GLU A 94 -4.20 9.78 12.73
C GLU A 94 -3.92 8.45 13.46
N PHE A 95 -4.91 7.55 13.52
CA PHE A 95 -4.74 6.22 14.14
C PHE A 95 -3.76 5.35 13.34
N THR A 96 -3.85 5.45 12.02
CA THR A 96 -2.97 4.73 11.10
C THR A 96 -1.53 5.21 11.26
N GLY A 97 -1.29 6.52 11.32
CA GLY A 97 0.04 7.11 11.54
C GLY A 97 0.68 6.65 12.85
N LYS A 98 -0.08 6.64 13.95
CA LYS A 98 0.38 6.14 15.25
C LYS A 98 0.71 4.62 15.22
N THR A 99 -0.09 3.85 14.48
CA THR A 99 0.18 2.44 14.26
C THR A 99 1.52 2.26 13.53
N TYR A 100 1.74 2.95 12.42
CA TYR A 100 2.98 2.88 11.64
C TYR A 100 4.20 3.36 12.45
N ALA A 101 4.06 4.45 13.20
CA ALA A 101 5.09 4.93 14.12
C ALA A 101 5.48 3.89 15.18
N THR A 102 4.52 3.11 15.67
CA THR A 102 4.80 2.01 16.60
C THR A 102 5.65 0.91 15.94
N TYR A 103 5.35 0.54 14.70
CA TYR A 103 6.13 -0.44 13.96
C TYR A 103 7.51 0.11 13.57
N LEU A 104 7.62 1.40 13.25
CA LEU A 104 8.92 2.04 13.02
C LEU A 104 9.80 1.98 14.27
N ARG A 105 9.28 2.34 15.47
CA ARG A 105 10.04 2.21 16.72
C ARG A 105 10.53 0.78 16.96
N ARG A 106 9.69 -0.22 16.67
CA ARG A 106 10.08 -1.64 16.77
C ARG A 106 11.20 -2.00 15.81
N ALA A 107 11.11 -1.53 14.57
CA ALA A 107 12.11 -1.78 13.54
C ALA A 107 13.47 -1.11 13.86
N LEU A 108 13.43 0.01 14.59
CA LEU A 108 14.61 0.76 15.03
C LEU A 108 15.22 0.24 16.34
N ALA A 109 14.57 -0.68 17.04
CA ALA A 109 15.08 -1.19 18.30
C ALA A 109 16.47 -1.83 18.13
N GLY A 110 17.44 -1.36 18.91
CA GLY A 110 18.84 -1.81 18.83
C GLY A 110 19.63 -1.25 17.64
N ARG A 111 19.11 -0.27 16.91
CA ARG A 111 19.78 0.41 15.81
C ARG A 111 20.10 1.87 16.16
N PRO A 112 21.09 2.49 15.50
CA PRO A 112 21.25 3.94 15.57
C PRO A 112 19.96 4.64 15.14
N TRP A 113 19.64 5.75 15.79
CA TRP A 113 18.46 6.54 15.44
C TRP A 113 18.65 7.15 14.04
N PRO A 114 17.70 7.00 13.11
CA PRO A 114 17.83 7.51 11.75
C PRO A 114 17.76 9.03 11.74
N ARG A 115 18.58 9.65 10.91
CA ARG A 115 18.51 11.08 10.63
C ARG A 115 17.53 11.40 9.53
N SER A 116 17.41 10.52 8.54
CA SER A 116 16.60 10.73 7.33
C SER A 116 15.64 9.57 7.08
N LEU A 117 14.39 9.93 6.76
CA LEU A 117 13.33 8.97 6.42
C LEU A 117 12.57 9.45 5.17
N MET A 118 12.23 8.51 4.30
CA MET A 118 11.34 8.75 3.16
C MET A 118 10.17 7.77 3.19
N GLU A 119 8.97 8.26 2.84
CA GLU A 119 7.76 7.45 2.65
C GLU A 119 7.32 7.48 1.19
N VAL A 120 7.15 6.31 0.60
CA VAL A 120 6.54 6.14 -0.73
C VAL A 120 5.04 6.04 -0.59
N GLY A 121 4.29 6.84 -1.36
CA GLY A 121 2.83 6.92 -1.27
C GLY A 121 2.37 7.50 0.05
N CYS A 122 2.92 8.64 0.44
CA CYS A 122 2.72 9.21 1.76
C CYS A 122 1.35 9.87 1.98
N GLY A 123 0.52 9.97 0.95
CA GLY A 123 -0.77 10.64 1.01
C GLY A 123 -0.62 12.07 1.55
N SER A 124 -1.40 12.43 2.57
CA SER A 124 -1.31 13.73 3.23
C SER A 124 -0.15 13.84 4.24
N GLY A 125 0.81 12.91 4.23
CA GLY A 125 1.99 12.95 5.11
C GLY A 125 1.69 12.73 6.60
N PHE A 126 0.58 12.07 6.94
CA PHE A 126 0.21 11.84 8.34
C PHE A 126 1.25 11.01 9.10
N PHE A 127 1.87 10.02 8.46
CA PHE A 127 2.96 9.27 9.06
C PHE A 127 4.27 10.08 9.10
N LEU A 128 4.55 10.89 8.08
CA LEU A 128 5.72 11.80 8.10
C LEU A 128 5.64 12.77 9.27
N SER A 129 4.44 13.26 9.64
CA SER A 129 4.21 14.04 10.85
C SER A 129 4.58 13.28 12.11
N GLU A 130 4.18 12.01 12.23
CA GLU A 130 4.56 11.16 13.37
C GLU A 130 6.06 10.88 13.40
N ALA A 131 6.68 10.62 12.25
CA ALA A 131 8.13 10.41 12.14
C ALA A 131 8.92 11.66 12.59
N ALA A 132 8.48 12.86 12.18
CA ALA A 132 9.07 14.13 12.64
C ALA A 132 8.88 14.34 14.15
N ARG A 133 7.68 14.03 14.70
CA ARG A 133 7.43 14.09 16.15
C ARG A 133 8.29 13.09 16.95
N MET A 134 8.69 11.99 16.33
CA MET A 134 9.62 11.03 16.92
C MET A 134 11.07 11.55 16.96
N GLY A 135 11.38 12.68 16.33
CA GLY A 135 12.71 13.29 16.30
C GLY A 135 13.54 12.94 15.07
N ILE A 136 12.93 12.43 14.00
CA ILE A 136 13.62 12.26 12.71
C ILE A 136 13.72 13.65 12.04
N GLU A 137 14.97 14.09 11.79
CA GLU A 137 15.25 15.47 11.35
C GLU A 137 14.80 15.73 9.90
N GLU A 138 15.09 14.77 9.02
CA GLU A 138 14.83 14.86 7.59
C GLU A 138 13.75 13.86 7.17
N VAL A 139 12.49 14.30 7.10
CA VAL A 139 11.39 13.51 6.55
C VAL A 139 11.09 13.98 5.13
N SER A 140 10.86 13.02 4.23
CA SER A 140 10.49 13.28 2.83
C SER A 140 9.38 12.33 2.41
N GLY A 141 8.56 12.73 1.43
CA GLY A 141 7.51 11.89 0.87
C GLY A 141 7.48 11.93 -0.66
N VAL A 142 6.86 10.91 -1.24
CA VAL A 142 6.46 10.90 -2.65
C VAL A 142 5.01 10.48 -2.71
N GLU A 143 4.19 11.25 -3.43
CA GLU A 143 2.76 11.03 -3.57
C GLU A 143 2.28 11.51 -4.94
N PRO A 144 1.63 10.68 -5.76
CA PRO A 144 1.14 11.12 -7.08
C PRO A 144 -0.09 12.03 -7.03
N SER A 145 -0.88 12.02 -5.94
CA SER A 145 -2.09 12.83 -5.81
C SER A 145 -1.78 14.22 -5.28
N GLN A 146 -1.92 15.24 -6.12
CA GLN A 146 -1.80 16.64 -5.71
C GLN A 146 -2.82 17.01 -4.63
N GLU A 147 -4.07 16.51 -4.75
CA GLU A 147 -5.11 16.73 -3.75
C GLU A 147 -4.70 16.19 -2.36
N ALA A 148 -4.09 15.00 -2.30
CA ALA A 148 -3.61 14.45 -1.03
C ALA A 148 -2.51 15.33 -0.41
N ILE A 149 -1.59 15.86 -1.21
CA ILE A 149 -0.51 16.76 -0.76
C ILE A 149 -1.08 18.08 -0.20
N GLU A 150 -2.13 18.61 -0.80
CA GLU A 150 -2.80 19.84 -0.33
C GLU A 150 -3.39 19.67 1.07
N HIS A 151 -3.75 18.46 1.48
CA HIS A 151 -4.21 18.12 2.83
C HIS A 151 -3.06 17.91 3.84
N ALA A 152 -1.80 17.91 3.39
CA ALA A 152 -0.65 17.79 4.29
C ALA A 152 -0.49 19.03 5.20
N GLU A 153 0.10 18.81 6.37
CA GLU A 153 0.53 19.92 7.24
C GLU A 153 1.42 20.90 6.44
N PRO A 154 1.22 22.23 6.54
CA PRO A 154 1.96 23.21 5.72
C PRO A 154 3.47 23.02 5.72
N ARG A 155 4.06 22.65 6.87
CA ARG A 155 5.50 22.39 7.03
C ARG A 155 6.01 21.15 6.28
N LEU A 156 5.12 20.24 5.85
CA LEU A 156 5.47 19.01 5.15
C LEU A 156 5.26 19.11 3.64
N ARG A 157 4.45 20.04 3.15
CA ARG A 157 4.10 20.13 1.71
C ARG A 157 5.33 20.23 0.82
N ASP A 158 6.28 21.07 1.17
CA ASP A 158 7.53 21.25 0.42
C ASP A 158 8.50 20.05 0.55
N ARG A 159 8.19 19.09 1.44
CA ARG A 159 8.95 17.87 1.65
C ARG A 159 8.34 16.66 0.92
N ILE A 160 7.19 16.85 0.28
CA ILE A 160 6.49 15.81 -0.50
C ILE A 160 6.61 16.14 -1.97
N ARG A 161 7.17 15.21 -2.75
CA ARG A 161 7.24 15.33 -4.20
C ARG A 161 5.95 14.78 -4.82
N CYS A 162 5.30 15.59 -5.67
CA CYS A 162 4.16 15.13 -6.47
C CYS A 162 4.68 14.35 -7.68
N ALA A 163 4.82 13.03 -7.53
CA ALA A 163 5.35 12.14 -8.58
C ALA A 163 5.01 10.68 -8.29
N LEU A 164 5.13 9.82 -9.30
CA LEU A 164 5.35 8.40 -9.08
C LEU A 164 6.79 8.17 -8.64
N TYR A 165 6.99 7.21 -7.74
CA TYR A 165 8.31 6.89 -7.21
C TYR A 165 9.08 5.97 -8.15
N ASP A 166 10.31 6.38 -8.50
CA ASP A 166 11.25 5.65 -9.34
C ASP A 166 12.72 5.87 -8.91
N SER A 167 13.67 5.34 -9.68
CA SER A 167 15.10 5.46 -9.42
C SER A 167 15.66 6.87 -9.56
N GLU A 168 14.97 7.77 -10.25
CA GLU A 168 15.41 9.15 -10.52
C GLU A 168 14.76 10.15 -9.56
N THR A 169 13.83 9.68 -8.71
CA THR A 169 13.10 10.53 -7.78
C THR A 169 14.02 11.23 -6.77
N PHE A 170 15.09 10.56 -6.32
CA PHE A 170 16.07 11.10 -5.39
C PHE A 170 17.51 10.68 -5.78
N GLU A 171 18.48 11.33 -5.14
CA GLU A 171 19.87 10.94 -5.23
C GLU A 171 20.11 9.60 -4.53
N ALA A 172 21.14 8.88 -4.98
CA ALA A 172 21.56 7.63 -4.35
C ALA A 172 22.01 7.87 -2.89
N GLU A 173 21.81 6.86 -2.05
CA GLU A 173 22.31 6.81 -0.67
C GLU A 173 21.91 8.02 0.20
N ARG A 174 20.69 8.49 0.02
CA ARG A 174 20.16 9.66 0.72
C ARG A 174 19.52 9.33 2.06
N PHE A 175 18.82 8.18 2.16
CA PHE A 175 17.96 7.87 3.31
C PHE A 175 18.49 6.77 4.19
N ASP A 176 18.26 6.89 5.51
CA ASP A 176 18.53 5.84 6.49
C ASP A 176 17.37 4.84 6.55
N VAL A 177 16.13 5.33 6.33
CA VAL A 177 14.91 4.52 6.36
C VAL A 177 14.02 4.89 5.17
N ILE A 178 13.47 3.89 4.50
CA ILE A 178 12.41 4.05 3.51
C ILE A 178 11.19 3.24 3.96
N CYS A 179 10.03 3.89 4.01
CA CYS A 179 8.76 3.27 4.37
C CYS A 179 7.82 3.23 3.17
N ALA A 180 6.97 2.20 3.10
CA ALA A 180 5.81 2.16 2.22
C ALA A 180 4.68 1.42 2.95
N PHE A 181 3.54 2.11 3.13
CA PHE A 181 2.42 1.60 3.91
C PHE A 181 1.15 1.55 3.06
N GLN A 182 0.64 0.34 2.78
CA GLN A 182 -0.51 0.09 1.92
C GLN A 182 -0.33 0.66 0.49
N VAL A 183 0.87 0.53 -0.05
CA VAL A 183 1.25 1.04 -1.38
C VAL A 183 1.88 -0.04 -2.24
N PHE A 184 2.70 -0.91 -1.65
CA PHE A 184 3.52 -1.84 -2.41
C PHE A 184 2.70 -2.88 -3.21
N ASP A 185 1.51 -3.23 -2.76
CA ASP A 185 0.55 -4.08 -3.44
C ASP A 185 -0.16 -3.38 -4.63
N HIS A 186 -0.11 -2.05 -4.70
CA HIS A 186 -0.65 -1.26 -5.82
C HIS A 186 0.36 -1.02 -6.96
N VAL A 187 1.64 -1.26 -6.72
CA VAL A 187 2.72 -0.89 -7.66
C VAL A 187 2.80 -1.86 -8.83
N PRO A 188 2.70 -1.38 -10.10
CA PRO A 188 2.78 -2.25 -11.29
C PRO A 188 4.14 -2.92 -11.49
N ASP A 189 5.25 -2.23 -11.15
CA ASP A 189 6.60 -2.78 -11.12
C ASP A 189 7.19 -2.77 -9.70
N PRO A 190 6.78 -3.70 -8.83
CA PRO A 190 7.27 -3.73 -7.45
C PRO A 190 8.78 -4.04 -7.35
N ALA A 191 9.33 -4.78 -8.30
CA ALA A 191 10.78 -5.04 -8.33
C ALA A 191 11.56 -3.78 -8.70
N GLY A 192 11.06 -2.96 -9.63
CA GLY A 192 11.63 -1.65 -9.97
C GLY A 192 11.59 -0.70 -8.78
N MET A 193 10.44 -0.62 -8.08
CA MET A 193 10.32 0.16 -6.85
C MET A 193 11.33 -0.27 -5.79
N LEU A 194 11.52 -1.57 -5.55
CA LEU A 194 12.51 -2.06 -4.58
C LEU A 194 13.93 -1.75 -4.98
N ARG A 195 14.28 -1.86 -6.28
CA ARG A 195 15.60 -1.42 -6.77
C ARG A 195 15.83 0.08 -6.56
N ALA A 196 14.80 0.91 -6.76
CA ALA A 196 14.84 2.33 -6.44
C ALA A 196 15.07 2.56 -4.94
N CYS A 197 14.34 1.86 -4.07
CA CYS A 197 14.56 1.90 -2.63
C CYS A 197 16.01 1.51 -2.27
N PHE A 198 16.51 0.44 -2.86
CA PHE A 198 17.88 -0.02 -2.61
C PHE A 198 18.93 1.03 -3.03
N ARG A 199 18.74 1.70 -4.19
CA ARG A 199 19.57 2.80 -4.66
C ARG A 199 19.57 3.98 -3.68
N HIS A 200 18.39 4.39 -3.23
CA HIS A 200 18.22 5.58 -2.39
C HIS A 200 18.57 5.36 -0.93
N LEU A 201 18.62 4.11 -0.45
CA LEU A 201 19.10 3.81 0.90
C LEU A 201 20.60 3.94 1.03
N ARG A 202 21.06 4.51 2.14
CA ARG A 202 22.46 4.42 2.58
C ARG A 202 22.85 2.98 2.88
N PRO A 203 24.11 2.62 2.75
CA PRO A 203 24.61 1.35 3.27
C PRO A 203 24.28 1.18 4.76
N GLY A 204 23.65 0.07 5.11
CA GLY A 204 23.12 -0.19 6.45
C GLY A 204 21.71 0.38 6.71
N GLY A 205 21.15 1.11 5.76
CA GLY A 205 19.77 1.59 5.80
C GLY A 205 18.74 0.47 5.67
N MET A 206 17.49 0.75 5.99
CA MET A 206 16.43 -0.25 6.01
C MET A 206 15.16 0.20 5.31
N VAL A 207 14.37 -0.79 4.86
CA VAL A 207 12.99 -0.62 4.47
C VAL A 207 12.04 -1.15 5.55
N LEU A 208 10.90 -0.47 5.74
CA LEU A 208 9.78 -0.95 6.52
C LEU A 208 8.51 -0.85 5.66
N PHE A 209 7.97 -1.98 5.27
CA PHE A 209 6.75 -2.08 4.47
C PHE A 209 5.61 -2.70 5.27
N ILE A 210 4.40 -2.20 5.05
CA ILE A 210 3.16 -2.78 5.57
C ILE A 210 2.15 -2.83 4.44
N ASN A 211 1.67 -4.02 4.10
CA ASN A 211 0.74 -4.30 3.01
C ASN A 211 -0.30 -5.33 3.46
N HIS A 212 -1.19 -5.69 2.56
CA HIS A 212 -2.13 -6.79 2.77
C HIS A 212 -1.40 -8.16 2.79
N ASP A 213 -1.90 -9.07 3.62
CA ASP A 213 -1.41 -10.46 3.73
C ASP A 213 -2.37 -11.42 3.04
N SER A 214 -2.05 -11.84 1.81
CA SER A 214 -2.84 -12.85 1.08
C SER A 214 -2.82 -14.22 1.76
N GLY A 215 -1.85 -14.47 2.66
CA GLY A 215 -1.74 -15.68 3.46
C GLY A 215 -2.57 -15.65 4.74
N ALA A 216 -3.14 -14.50 5.14
CA ALA A 216 -3.99 -14.39 6.32
C ALA A 216 -5.21 -15.30 6.22
N LEU A 217 -5.58 -15.92 7.35
CA LEU A 217 -6.70 -16.88 7.38
C LEU A 217 -8.01 -16.26 6.88
N THR A 218 -8.28 -15.01 7.27
CA THR A 218 -9.46 -14.26 6.82
C THR A 218 -9.50 -14.10 5.31
N ASN A 219 -8.39 -13.68 4.70
CA ASN A 219 -8.29 -13.48 3.26
C ASN A 219 -8.40 -14.81 2.48
N ARG A 220 -7.80 -15.87 3.03
CA ARG A 220 -7.91 -17.23 2.44
C ARG A 220 -9.33 -17.78 2.50
N LEU A 221 -10.04 -17.58 3.61
CA LEU A 221 -11.43 -18.04 3.77
C LEU A 221 -12.41 -17.27 2.88
N LEU A 222 -12.20 -15.96 2.74
CA LEU A 222 -13.03 -15.12 1.87
C LEU A 222 -12.74 -15.35 0.37
N GLY A 223 -11.53 -15.78 0.03
CA GLY A 223 -11.14 -16.03 -1.37
C GLY A 223 -11.33 -14.78 -2.24
N GLU A 224 -12.05 -14.91 -3.35
CA GLU A 224 -12.38 -13.81 -4.27
C GLU A 224 -13.19 -12.69 -3.60
N ARG A 225 -13.97 -13.01 -2.55
CA ARG A 225 -14.74 -12.01 -1.80
C ARG A 225 -13.91 -11.22 -0.79
N SER A 226 -12.62 -11.51 -0.66
CA SER A 226 -11.73 -10.77 0.22
C SER A 226 -11.58 -9.32 -0.26
N PRO A 227 -11.63 -8.34 0.65
CA PRO A 227 -11.42 -6.94 0.32
C PRO A 227 -10.07 -6.62 -0.36
N ILE A 228 -9.09 -7.53 -0.23
CA ILE A 228 -7.79 -7.37 -0.89
C ILE A 228 -7.80 -7.82 -2.36
N VAL A 229 -8.84 -8.53 -2.81
CA VAL A 229 -9.04 -8.86 -4.23
C VAL A 229 -9.80 -7.69 -4.86
N ASP A 230 -9.05 -6.73 -5.33
CA ASP A 230 -9.53 -5.44 -5.82
C ASP A 230 -8.68 -4.99 -7.02
N VAL A 231 -9.25 -4.16 -7.89
CA VAL A 231 -8.60 -3.69 -9.12
C VAL A 231 -7.37 -2.81 -8.86
N GLU A 232 -7.28 -2.18 -7.70
CA GLU A 232 -6.13 -1.39 -7.31
C GLU A 232 -4.91 -2.26 -6.95
N HIS A 233 -5.11 -3.53 -6.57
CA HIS A 233 -4.03 -4.41 -6.15
C HIS A 233 -3.45 -5.18 -7.33
N THR A 234 -2.24 -4.82 -7.73
CA THR A 234 -1.50 -5.46 -8.82
C THR A 234 -0.79 -6.74 -8.38
N ALA A 235 -0.36 -6.81 -7.11
CA ALA A 235 0.30 -7.99 -6.54
C ALA A 235 -0.04 -8.15 -5.05
N LEU A 236 -0.42 -9.38 -4.66
CA LEU A 236 -0.78 -9.73 -3.29
C LEU A 236 0.25 -10.69 -2.69
N TYR A 237 0.89 -10.24 -1.64
CA TYR A 237 1.99 -10.96 -1.00
C TYR A 237 1.50 -11.77 0.22
N ASP A 238 2.08 -12.94 0.40
CA ASP A 238 2.16 -13.64 1.67
C ASP A 238 3.58 -13.50 2.26
N ARG A 239 3.82 -14.10 3.43
CA ARG A 239 5.14 -14.02 4.08
C ARG A 239 6.28 -14.57 3.23
N SER A 240 6.03 -15.62 2.45
CA SER A 240 7.03 -16.27 1.60
C SER A 240 7.38 -15.41 0.40
N THR A 241 6.37 -14.92 -0.31
CA THR A 241 6.54 -14.11 -1.52
C THR A 241 7.08 -12.70 -1.20
N MET A 242 6.69 -12.11 -0.05
CA MET A 242 7.27 -10.86 0.43
C MET A 242 8.77 -11.02 0.73
N ARG A 243 9.17 -12.09 1.43
CA ARG A 243 10.58 -12.38 1.66
C ARG A 243 11.35 -12.51 0.35
N ARG A 244 10.83 -13.31 -0.58
CA ARG A 244 11.49 -13.57 -1.87
C ARG A 244 11.69 -12.33 -2.71
N ILE A 245 10.69 -11.45 -2.83
CA ILE A 245 10.84 -10.24 -3.65
C ILE A 245 11.87 -9.29 -3.07
N LEU A 246 11.97 -9.17 -1.75
CA LEU A 246 13.02 -8.41 -1.09
C LEU A 246 14.41 -9.01 -1.33
N GLU A 247 14.56 -10.33 -1.20
CA GLU A 247 15.83 -11.03 -1.40
C GLU A 247 16.32 -10.93 -2.85
N VAL A 248 15.46 -11.15 -3.85
CA VAL A 248 15.85 -11.07 -5.27
C VAL A 248 16.17 -9.64 -5.73
N THR A 249 15.78 -8.64 -4.97
CA THR A 249 16.10 -7.23 -5.23
C THR A 249 17.27 -6.71 -4.41
N GLY A 250 18.00 -7.60 -3.71
CA GLY A 250 19.27 -7.30 -3.04
C GLY A 250 19.17 -7.01 -1.54
N PHE A 251 17.98 -7.06 -0.95
CA PHE A 251 17.82 -6.82 0.47
C PHE A 251 18.10 -8.07 1.32
N THR A 252 18.66 -7.85 2.50
CA THR A 252 18.72 -8.86 3.56
C THR A 252 17.48 -8.73 4.45
N VAL A 253 16.61 -9.74 4.39
CA VAL A 253 15.34 -9.72 5.13
C VAL A 253 15.55 -10.05 6.59
N GLN A 254 15.27 -9.08 7.44
CA GLN A 254 15.36 -9.23 8.90
C GLN A 254 14.12 -9.91 9.46
N GLN A 255 12.93 -9.44 9.08
CA GLN A 255 11.68 -9.95 9.60
C GLN A 255 10.53 -9.77 8.60
N VAL A 256 9.63 -10.77 8.54
CA VAL A 256 8.30 -10.68 7.94
C VAL A 256 7.28 -11.11 8.98
N PHE A 257 6.31 -10.27 9.30
CA PHE A 257 5.44 -10.45 10.46
C PHE A 257 4.00 -9.96 10.21
N GLY A 258 3.07 -10.44 11.03
CA GLY A 258 1.69 -9.93 11.01
C GLY A 258 1.58 -8.57 11.70
N VAL A 259 0.80 -7.67 11.13
CA VAL A 259 0.58 -6.31 11.65
C VAL A 259 -0.81 -6.19 12.26
N LYS A 260 -0.87 -5.70 13.50
CA LYS A 260 -2.12 -5.31 14.16
C LYS A 260 -2.37 -3.83 13.91
N ASN A 261 -3.55 -3.50 13.41
CA ASN A 261 -3.99 -2.12 13.27
C ASN A 261 -4.74 -1.71 14.54
N THR A 262 -4.53 -0.47 14.98
CA THR A 262 -5.21 0.10 16.13
C THR A 262 -6.18 1.16 15.64
N TYR A 263 -7.46 0.92 15.87
CA TYR A 263 -8.55 1.85 15.55
C TYR A 263 -9.55 1.90 16.70
N PRO A 264 -10.41 2.92 16.77
CA PRO A 264 -11.52 2.96 17.71
C PRO A 264 -12.43 1.74 17.59
N LEU A 265 -13.04 1.31 18.69
CA LEU A 265 -13.97 0.18 18.70
C LEU A 265 -15.14 0.42 17.73
N GLU A 266 -15.65 1.66 17.64
CA GLU A 266 -16.69 2.05 16.68
C GLU A 266 -16.25 1.74 15.23
N TYR A 267 -15.00 2.06 14.86
CA TYR A 267 -14.47 1.78 13.53
C TYR A 267 -14.44 0.28 13.22
N TRP A 268 -13.97 -0.54 14.17
CA TRP A 268 -13.99 -2.00 14.01
C TRP A 268 -15.41 -2.56 13.89
N THR A 269 -16.35 -2.01 14.65
CA THR A 269 -17.78 -2.38 14.58
C THR A 269 -18.37 -2.05 13.20
N ARG A 270 -17.98 -0.90 12.62
CA ARG A 270 -18.41 -0.48 11.27
C ARG A 270 -17.91 -1.45 10.20
N LEU A 271 -16.68 -1.95 10.33
CA LEU A 271 -16.08 -2.92 9.41
C LEU A 271 -16.57 -4.36 9.63
N ALA A 272 -17.09 -4.69 10.81
CA ALA A 272 -17.54 -6.03 11.13
C ALA A 272 -18.66 -6.49 10.18
N PRO A 273 -18.62 -7.75 9.67
CA PRO A 273 -19.66 -8.29 8.79
C PRO A 273 -20.91 -8.67 9.56
N LEU A 274 -21.48 -7.73 10.33
CA LEU A 274 -22.70 -7.90 11.08
C LEU A 274 -23.93 -7.48 10.24
N PRO A 275 -25.08 -8.14 10.39
CA PRO A 275 -26.34 -7.68 9.81
C PRO A 275 -26.67 -6.26 10.28
N SER A 276 -27.25 -5.42 9.42
CA SER A 276 -27.61 -4.02 9.74
C SER A 276 -28.53 -3.91 10.95
N LEU A 277 -29.46 -4.85 11.13
CA LEU A 277 -30.34 -4.95 12.31
C LEU A 277 -29.58 -4.93 13.66
N VAL A 278 -28.37 -5.48 13.71
CA VAL A 278 -27.51 -5.52 14.90
C VAL A 278 -26.48 -4.40 14.88
N LYS A 279 -25.89 -4.16 13.71
CA LYS A 279 -24.79 -3.20 13.52
C LYS A 279 -25.23 -1.77 13.80
N ASP A 280 -26.37 -1.34 13.23
CA ASP A 280 -26.82 0.06 13.32
C ASP A 280 -27.17 0.51 14.74
N PRO A 281 -27.94 -0.28 15.55
CA PRO A 281 -28.16 0.05 16.96
C PRO A 281 -26.86 0.07 17.78
N LEU A 282 -25.95 -0.87 17.51
CA LEU A 282 -24.66 -0.95 18.20
C LEU A 282 -23.78 0.27 17.89
N LEU A 283 -23.68 0.68 16.62
CA LEU A 283 -22.95 1.88 16.23
C LEU A 283 -23.54 3.13 16.90
N LYS A 284 -24.85 3.30 16.88
CA LYS A 284 -25.53 4.42 17.59
C LYS A 284 -25.26 4.44 19.09
N ALA A 285 -25.15 3.27 19.73
CA ALA A 285 -24.79 3.18 21.13
C ALA A 285 -23.35 3.55 21.40
N LEU A 286 -22.42 3.10 20.53
CA LEU A 286 -21.00 3.42 20.61
C LEU A 286 -20.72 4.90 20.34
N GLU A 287 -21.37 5.51 19.34
CA GLU A 287 -21.27 6.94 19.01
C GLU A 287 -21.71 7.85 20.16
N ARG A 288 -22.68 7.40 20.98
CA ARG A 288 -23.18 8.12 22.15
C ARG A 288 -22.36 7.92 23.41
N SER A 289 -21.40 7.01 23.37
CA SER A 289 -20.59 6.63 24.51
C SER A 289 -19.10 6.80 24.20
N ARG A 290 -18.29 7.15 25.22
CA ARG A 290 -16.83 7.18 25.09
C ARG A 290 -16.20 5.80 24.85
N VAL A 291 -16.98 4.72 25.01
CA VAL A 291 -16.53 3.35 24.76
C VAL A 291 -16.22 3.13 23.27
N GLY A 292 -16.96 3.80 22.38
CA GLY A 292 -16.68 3.74 20.94
C GLY A 292 -15.30 4.27 20.55
N GLU A 293 -14.75 5.19 21.33
CA GLU A 293 -13.42 5.80 21.08
C GLU A 293 -12.25 4.96 21.61
N LEU A 294 -12.52 3.89 22.38
CA LEU A 294 -11.47 3.04 22.94
C LEU A 294 -10.62 2.43 21.83
N PRO A 295 -9.28 2.59 21.88
CA PRO A 295 -8.40 2.01 20.87
C PRO A 295 -8.30 0.50 21.03
N VAL A 296 -8.66 -0.23 19.98
CA VAL A 296 -8.59 -1.69 19.91
C VAL A 296 -7.60 -2.11 18.82
N SER A 297 -6.67 -2.98 19.16
CA SER A 297 -5.65 -3.50 18.25
C SER A 297 -6.02 -4.88 17.75
N LEU A 298 -6.36 -5.00 16.46
CA LEU A 298 -6.73 -6.28 15.84
C LEU A 298 -5.81 -6.60 14.66
N TYR A 299 -5.55 -7.90 14.45
CA TYR A 299 -4.95 -8.42 13.23
C TYR A 299 -6.03 -8.53 12.14
N ALA A 300 -5.99 -7.63 11.19
CA ALA A 300 -6.95 -7.55 10.10
C ALA A 300 -6.36 -8.02 8.75
N GLY A 301 -5.39 -8.92 8.78
CA GLY A 301 -4.79 -9.47 7.57
C GLY A 301 -3.77 -8.56 6.91
N ASN A 302 -2.96 -7.85 7.71
CA ASN A 302 -1.84 -7.06 7.21
C ASN A 302 -0.50 -7.72 7.52
N LEU A 303 0.45 -7.54 6.61
CA LEU A 303 1.81 -8.08 6.61
C LEU A 303 2.80 -6.94 6.72
N GLY A 304 3.75 -7.04 7.65
CA GLY A 304 4.90 -6.14 7.76
C GLY A 304 6.19 -6.83 7.32
N ALA A 305 7.10 -6.08 6.73
CA ALA A 305 8.43 -6.54 6.35
C ALA A 305 9.49 -5.51 6.71
N ILE A 306 10.60 -5.97 7.31
CA ILE A 306 11.79 -5.20 7.58
C ILE A 306 12.96 -5.87 6.86
N ALA A 307 13.66 -5.11 6.03
CA ALA A 307 14.83 -5.58 5.33
C ALA A 307 15.90 -4.47 5.23
N THR A 308 17.16 -4.85 5.07
CA THR A 308 18.29 -3.93 5.10
C THR A 308 19.09 -3.99 3.81
N LYS A 309 19.63 -2.84 3.39
CA LYS A 309 20.75 -2.75 2.46
C LYS A 309 22.03 -2.96 3.27
N GLU A 310 22.73 -4.07 3.02
CA GLU A 310 23.95 -4.34 3.75
C GLU A 310 25.04 -3.30 3.44
N ARG A 311 25.97 -3.14 4.38
CA ARG A 311 27.17 -2.33 4.14
C ARG A 311 28.12 -3.13 3.27
N PRO A 312 28.77 -2.51 2.27
CA PRO A 312 29.88 -3.15 1.60
C PRO A 312 30.95 -3.57 2.64
N GLN A 313 31.44 -4.80 2.51
CA GLN A 313 32.54 -5.31 3.34
C GLN A 313 33.84 -4.58 3.03
#